data_88dfaaa2e1459ef183e01401f85ca9ff
#
_entry.id   88dfaaa2e1459ef183e01401f85ca9ff
#
_cell.length_a   1.000
_cell.length_b   1.000
_cell.length_c   1.000
_cell.angle_alpha   90.00
_cell.angle_beta   90.00
_cell.angle_gamma   90.00
#
_symmetry.space_group_name_H-M   'P 1'
#
loop_
_entity.id
_entity.type
_entity.pdbx_description
1 polymer ?
#
loop_
_entity_poly.entity_id
_entity_poly.type
_entity_poly.pdbx_seq_one_letter_code
_entity_poly.pdbx_strand_id
1 'polypeptide(L)'
;MRLRNQKFVKALSRGVHTLSARILVFSLIGVCNGACSFKFEITSQRTALENQVMGSYKEIDDDVVLMASVRGVGSGGETKKTEVSDLQLAAIRAKQNQEFNRDDLDELKSAQIIGEGNDGSVVLLPVDAGKKPDDPKLVVFARALIEEENRDRQNIWARIVQSNPNLSAKDMQEVRRTYARMQFDAGAVGHWFQDEKGKWAQKAPVKK
;
A
#
# COMPACT_ATOMS: atom_id res chain seq x y z
N MET A 1 -56.43 24.95 45.71
CA MET A 1 -57.53 25.79 45.23
C MET A 1 -57.68 25.42 43.75
N ARG A 2 -58.63 24.56 43.50
CA ARG A 2 -59.84 24.69 42.66
C ARG A 2 -59.46 24.98 41.21
N LEU A 3 -59.72 24.10 40.29
CA LEU A 3 -60.94 23.52 39.69
C LEU A 3 -60.93 23.90 38.22
N ARG A 4 -61.03 22.87 37.35
CA ARG A 4 -62.28 22.54 36.61
C ARG A 4 -62.41 23.34 35.31
N ASN A 5 -62.71 22.84 34.18
CA ASN A 5 -63.67 21.85 33.66
C ASN A 5 -63.43 21.74 32.14
N GLN A 6 -63.40 20.60 31.58
CA GLN A 6 -64.49 19.81 30.99
C GLN A 6 -65.20 20.44 29.79
N LYS A 7 -65.19 19.63 28.76
CA LYS A 7 -66.29 19.27 27.84
C LYS A 7 -66.55 20.18 26.65
N PHE A 8 -66.64 19.70 25.50
CA PHE A 8 -67.74 19.03 24.80
C PHE A 8 -67.33 18.72 23.34
N VAL A 9 -67.23 17.51 22.85
CA VAL A 9 -68.24 16.63 22.27
C VAL A 9 -68.91 17.16 20.99
N LYS A 10 -68.69 16.34 19.96
CA LYS A 10 -69.57 16.00 18.84
C LYS A 10 -69.88 17.03 17.76
N ALA A 11 -69.55 16.67 16.55
CA ALA A 11 -70.58 16.31 15.56
C ALA A 11 -69.94 15.63 14.33
N LEU A 12 -70.45 14.50 14.06
CA LEU A 12 -70.49 13.79 12.80
C LEU A 12 -70.85 14.70 11.62
N SER A 13 -70.18 14.52 10.49
CA SER A 13 -70.96 14.30 9.24
C SER A 13 -70.07 13.64 8.16
N ARG A 14 -70.61 12.67 7.60
CA ARG A 14 -70.35 11.80 6.47
C ARG A 14 -69.95 12.58 5.21
N GLY A 15 -69.07 11.96 4.44
CA GLY A 15 -68.80 12.30 3.04
C GLY A 15 -67.64 11.43 2.55
N VAL A 16 -67.87 10.28 2.18
CA VAL A 16 -67.93 9.54 0.93
C VAL A 16 -66.84 9.94 -0.10
N HIS A 17 -66.02 8.94 -0.36
CA HIS A 17 -65.27 8.64 -1.59
C HIS A 17 -64.39 9.69 -2.23
N THR A 18 -63.08 9.44 -2.17
CA THR A 18 -62.31 9.19 -3.43
C THR A 18 -61.04 8.41 -3.09
N LEU A 19 -60.93 7.25 -3.72
CA LEU A 19 -59.72 6.48 -3.86
C LEU A 19 -58.69 7.37 -4.55
N SER A 20 -57.63 7.68 -3.86
CA SER A 20 -56.41 8.13 -4.51
C SER A 20 -55.26 7.32 -3.94
N ALA A 21 -54.86 6.36 -4.75
CA ALA A 21 -53.66 5.55 -4.56
C ALA A 21 -52.46 6.49 -4.45
N ARG A 22 -52.06 6.84 -3.22
CA ARG A 22 -50.76 7.42 -2.97
C ARG A 22 -49.76 6.27 -2.91
N ILE A 23 -49.12 6.05 -4.05
CA ILE A 23 -47.90 5.28 -4.19
C ILE A 23 -46.88 5.88 -3.25
N LEU A 24 -46.67 5.21 -2.14
CA LEU A 24 -45.55 5.43 -1.24
C LEU A 24 -44.31 4.94 -1.98
N VAL A 25 -43.69 5.84 -2.75
CA VAL A 25 -42.35 5.61 -3.25
C VAL A 25 -41.41 5.67 -2.04
N PHE A 26 -41.22 4.50 -1.42
CA PHE A 26 -40.08 4.28 -0.55
C PHE A 26 -38.84 4.42 -1.43
N SER A 27 -38.27 5.64 -1.44
CA SER A 27 -36.95 5.90 -1.93
C SER A 27 -35.97 5.14 -1.03
N LEU A 28 -35.72 3.91 -1.41
CA LEU A 28 -34.65 3.08 -0.88
C LEU A 28 -33.34 3.74 -1.32
N ILE A 29 -32.87 4.70 -0.51
CA ILE A 29 -31.51 5.20 -0.64
C ILE A 29 -30.61 4.04 -0.26
N GLY A 30 -30.36 3.19 -1.25
CA GLY A 30 -29.28 2.22 -1.19
C GLY A 30 -28.00 2.99 -1.04
N VAL A 31 -27.48 3.01 0.18
CA VAL A 31 -26.09 3.35 0.45
C VAL A 31 -25.28 2.31 -0.32
N CYS A 32 -24.93 2.61 -1.56
CA CYS A 32 -23.89 1.93 -2.27
C CYS A 32 -22.59 2.19 -1.51
N ASN A 33 -22.29 1.31 -0.55
CA ASN A 33 -20.93 1.06 -0.14
C ASN A 33 -20.24 0.51 -1.39
N GLY A 34 -19.84 1.42 -2.27
CA GLY A 34 -18.99 1.12 -3.40
C GLY A 34 -17.66 0.64 -2.87
N ALA A 35 -17.58 -0.65 -2.57
CA ALA A 35 -16.29 -1.32 -2.48
C ALA A 35 -15.64 -1.13 -3.85
N CYS A 36 -14.81 -0.10 -3.98
CA CYS A 36 -13.98 0.09 -5.14
C CYS A 36 -13.02 -1.10 -5.22
N SER A 37 -13.47 -2.17 -5.86
CA SER A 37 -12.63 -3.32 -6.20
C SER A 37 -11.60 -2.84 -7.22
N PHE A 38 -10.37 -2.79 -6.79
CA PHE A 38 -9.25 -2.52 -7.64
C PHE A 38 -9.02 -3.73 -8.55
N LYS A 39 -9.31 -3.59 -9.82
CA LYS A 39 -8.82 -4.51 -10.84
C LYS A 39 -7.49 -3.97 -11.33
N PHE A 40 -6.40 -4.45 -10.77
CA PHE A 40 -5.15 -4.46 -11.49
C PHE A 40 -5.35 -5.48 -12.63
N GLU A 41 -5.47 -4.99 -13.84
CA GLU A 41 -5.42 -5.85 -15.01
C GLU A 41 -3.98 -6.32 -15.13
N ILE A 42 -3.69 -7.50 -14.59
CA ILE A 42 -2.40 -8.16 -14.76
C ILE A 42 -2.35 -8.52 -16.25
N THR A 43 -1.80 -7.61 -17.03
CA THR A 43 -1.44 -7.92 -18.41
C THR A 43 -0.40 -9.03 -18.35
N SER A 44 -0.73 -10.20 -18.84
CA SER A 44 0.00 -11.46 -18.69
C SER A 44 1.37 -11.52 -19.39
N GLN A 45 1.86 -10.41 -19.90
CA GLN A 45 3.20 -10.29 -20.49
C GLN A 45 3.95 -9.17 -19.76
N ARG A 46 4.85 -9.58 -18.89
CA ARG A 46 5.83 -8.64 -18.31
C ARG A 46 6.65 -8.05 -19.43
N THR A 47 6.84 -6.74 -19.41
CA THR A 47 7.70 -6.07 -20.38
C THR A 47 9.16 -6.55 -20.21
N ALA A 48 9.97 -6.39 -21.27
CA ALA A 48 11.41 -6.70 -21.18
C ALA A 48 12.08 -5.93 -20.04
N LEU A 49 11.66 -4.66 -19.82
CA LEU A 49 12.15 -3.83 -18.74
C LEU A 49 11.79 -4.38 -17.35
N GLU A 50 10.56 -4.85 -17.16
CA GLU A 50 10.15 -5.46 -15.90
C GLU A 50 10.98 -6.71 -15.57
N ASN A 51 11.25 -7.55 -16.57
CA ASN A 51 12.10 -8.71 -16.39
C ASN A 51 13.54 -8.32 -16.02
N GLN A 52 14.08 -7.27 -16.63
CA GLN A 52 15.40 -6.74 -16.29
C GLN A 52 15.46 -6.21 -14.87
N VAL A 53 14.48 -5.40 -14.46
CA VAL A 53 14.38 -4.87 -13.10
C VAL A 53 14.29 -5.99 -12.08
N MET A 54 13.44 -7.00 -12.33
CA MET A 54 13.33 -8.17 -11.44
C MET A 54 14.61 -9.00 -11.38
N GLY A 55 15.32 -9.15 -12.51
CA GLY A 55 16.62 -9.81 -12.55
C GLY A 55 17.64 -9.09 -11.67
N SER A 56 17.68 -7.76 -11.75
CA SER A 56 18.59 -6.94 -10.92
C SER A 56 18.24 -7.00 -9.43
N TYR A 57 16.96 -7.11 -9.06
CA TYR A 57 16.58 -7.35 -7.66
C TYR A 57 17.13 -8.68 -7.16
N LYS A 58 17.01 -9.73 -7.98
CA LYS A 58 17.56 -11.05 -7.64
C LYS A 58 19.07 -11.03 -7.48
N GLU A 59 19.80 -10.30 -8.34
CA GLU A 59 21.24 -10.15 -8.21
C GLU A 59 21.62 -9.49 -6.87
N ILE A 60 20.89 -8.46 -6.42
CA ILE A 60 21.15 -7.82 -5.12
C ILE A 60 20.87 -8.80 -3.98
N ASP A 61 19.80 -9.63 -4.06
CA ASP A 61 19.51 -10.66 -3.07
C ASP A 61 20.64 -11.70 -3.01
N ASP A 62 21.16 -12.13 -4.16
CA ASP A 62 22.31 -13.06 -4.25
C ASP A 62 23.59 -12.42 -3.66
N ASP A 63 23.83 -11.11 -3.89
CA ASP A 63 24.93 -10.34 -3.30
C ASP A 63 24.81 -10.30 -1.76
N VAL A 64 23.61 -10.13 -1.20
CA VAL A 64 23.39 -10.16 0.26
C VAL A 64 23.76 -11.52 0.84
N VAL A 65 23.36 -12.62 0.21
CA VAL A 65 23.68 -13.98 0.64
C VAL A 65 25.19 -14.22 0.56
N LEU A 66 25.83 -13.79 -0.53
CA LEU A 66 27.28 -13.91 -0.71
C LEU A 66 28.04 -13.16 0.38
N MET A 67 27.67 -11.90 0.66
CA MET A 67 28.31 -11.09 1.71
C MET A 67 28.14 -11.70 3.10
N ALA A 68 26.99 -12.29 3.39
CA ALA A 68 26.74 -13.00 4.64
C ALA A 68 27.64 -14.26 4.76
N SER A 69 27.81 -15.01 3.68
CA SER A 69 28.63 -16.23 3.67
C SER A 69 30.12 -15.94 3.83
N VAL A 70 30.64 -14.86 3.23
CA VAL A 70 32.05 -14.45 3.35
C VAL A 70 32.41 -14.02 4.77
N ARG A 71 31.48 -13.43 5.52
CA ARG A 71 31.69 -13.08 6.94
C ARG A 71 31.81 -14.32 7.84
N GLY A 72 31.29 -15.47 7.41
CA GLY A 72 31.33 -16.74 8.16
C GLY A 72 32.62 -17.54 7.94
N VAL A 73 33.46 -17.20 6.96
CA VAL A 73 34.71 -17.90 6.69
C VAL A 73 35.83 -17.20 7.46
N GLY A 74 36.21 -17.78 8.58
CA GLY A 74 37.32 -17.32 9.41
C GLY A 74 38.65 -17.30 8.68
N SER A 75 39.53 -16.46 9.15
CA SER A 75 40.84 -16.01 8.73
C SER A 75 41.84 -17.11 8.23
N GLY A 76 41.63 -17.65 7.04
CA GLY A 76 42.55 -18.66 6.48
C GLY A 76 42.57 -18.82 4.98
N GLY A 77 41.61 -18.22 4.27
CA GLY A 77 41.58 -18.26 2.82
C GLY A 77 41.86 -16.92 2.21
N GLU A 78 42.80 -16.84 1.28
CA GLU A 78 42.98 -15.67 0.41
C GLU A 78 41.70 -15.46 -0.40
N THR A 79 40.79 -14.66 0.14
CA THR A 79 39.65 -14.17 -0.63
C THR A 79 40.16 -13.09 -1.57
N LYS A 80 40.10 -13.30 -2.89
CA LYS A 80 40.16 -12.24 -3.88
C LYS A 80 39.23 -11.14 -3.39
N LYS A 81 39.79 -10.00 -3.00
CA LYS A 81 39.04 -8.81 -2.60
C LYS A 81 38.31 -8.34 -3.85
N THR A 82 37.10 -8.80 -4.07
CA THR A 82 36.24 -8.23 -5.09
C THR A 82 35.97 -6.80 -4.67
N GLU A 83 36.43 -5.84 -5.46
CA GLU A 83 36.12 -4.42 -5.20
C GLU A 83 34.62 -4.23 -5.38
N VAL A 84 33.93 -4.16 -4.25
CA VAL A 84 32.48 -3.90 -4.21
C VAL A 84 32.31 -2.39 -4.30
N SER A 85 31.53 -1.92 -5.26
CA SER A 85 31.28 -0.49 -5.41
C SER A 85 30.46 0.06 -4.23
N ASP A 86 30.60 1.36 -3.93
CA ASP A 86 29.84 2.01 -2.86
C ASP A 86 28.32 1.86 -3.04
N LEU A 87 27.83 1.94 -4.29
CA LEU A 87 26.42 1.74 -4.58
C LEU A 87 25.97 0.28 -4.37
N GLN A 88 26.83 -0.68 -4.65
CA GLN A 88 26.52 -2.09 -4.36
C GLN A 88 26.45 -2.33 -2.85
N LEU A 89 27.40 -1.79 -2.09
CA LEU A 89 27.37 -1.85 -0.62
C LEU A 89 26.14 -1.15 -0.04
N ALA A 90 25.76 0.00 -0.59
CA ALA A 90 24.56 0.72 -0.17
C ALA A 90 23.29 -0.10 -0.43
N ALA A 91 23.18 -0.75 -1.60
CA ALA A 91 22.03 -1.60 -1.93
C ALA A 91 21.98 -2.87 -1.06
N ILE A 92 23.12 -3.51 -0.76
CA ILE A 92 23.19 -4.66 0.15
C ILE A 92 22.73 -4.28 1.56
N ARG A 93 23.20 -3.14 2.09
CA ARG A 93 22.75 -2.63 3.39
C ARG A 93 21.27 -2.30 3.40
N ALA A 94 20.80 -1.66 2.34
CA ALA A 94 19.37 -1.35 2.16
C ALA A 94 18.51 -2.60 2.20
N LYS A 95 18.89 -3.68 1.53
CA LYS A 95 18.17 -4.96 1.59
C LYS A 95 18.20 -5.58 2.99
N GLN A 96 19.31 -5.51 3.69
CA GLN A 96 19.42 -5.98 5.07
C GLN A 96 18.52 -5.18 6.02
N ASN A 97 18.43 -3.86 5.87
CA ASN A 97 17.54 -3.01 6.64
C ASN A 97 16.07 -3.33 6.32
N GLN A 98 15.71 -3.49 5.05
CA GLN A 98 14.36 -3.88 4.65
C GLN A 98 13.93 -5.20 5.27
N GLU A 99 14.84 -6.19 5.33
CA GLU A 99 14.56 -7.46 5.97
C GLU A 99 14.39 -7.33 7.49
N PHE A 100 15.19 -6.47 8.12
CA PHE A 100 15.08 -6.18 9.56
C PHE A 100 13.76 -5.44 9.89
N ASN A 101 13.35 -4.49 9.06
CA ASN A 101 12.18 -3.63 9.28
C ASN A 101 10.88 -4.25 8.77
N ARG A 102 10.93 -5.41 8.11
CA ARG A 102 9.78 -6.01 7.41
C ARG A 102 8.56 -6.20 8.30
N ASP A 103 8.75 -6.76 9.48
CA ASP A 103 7.65 -7.10 10.39
C ASP A 103 6.95 -5.82 10.88
N ASP A 104 7.72 -4.78 11.22
CA ASP A 104 7.18 -3.48 11.65
C ASP A 104 6.40 -2.79 10.51
N LEU A 105 6.92 -2.85 9.27
CA LEU A 105 6.22 -2.33 8.09
C LEU A 105 4.91 -3.08 7.83
N ASP A 106 4.92 -4.40 7.94
CA ASP A 106 3.72 -5.23 7.75
C ASP A 106 2.69 -4.99 8.86
N GLU A 107 3.12 -4.77 10.10
CA GLU A 107 2.23 -4.39 11.20
C GLU A 107 1.56 -3.04 10.93
N LEU A 108 2.33 -2.02 10.54
CA LEU A 108 1.78 -0.70 10.19
C LEU A 108 0.83 -0.73 8.98
N LYS A 109 1.12 -1.55 7.95
CA LYS A 109 0.23 -1.77 6.81
C LYS A 109 -1.07 -2.45 7.24
N SER A 110 -0.97 -3.49 8.06
CA SER A 110 -2.11 -4.23 8.60
C SER A 110 -2.97 -3.36 9.53
N ALA A 111 -2.35 -2.47 10.29
CA ALA A 111 -3.02 -1.46 11.11
C ALA A 111 -3.64 -0.33 10.28
N GLN A 112 -3.44 -0.30 8.95
CA GLN A 112 -3.94 0.74 8.05
C GLN A 112 -3.41 2.14 8.36
N ILE A 113 -2.16 2.22 8.79
CA ILE A 113 -1.46 3.47 9.10
C ILE A 113 -0.65 3.93 7.90
N ILE A 114 -0.03 2.98 7.20
CA ILE A 114 0.80 3.23 6.02
C ILE A 114 0.29 2.45 4.81
N GLY A 115 0.67 2.90 3.62
CA GLY A 115 0.35 2.22 2.37
C GLY A 115 1.45 2.39 1.33
N GLU A 116 1.35 1.64 0.24
CA GLU A 116 2.28 1.66 -0.88
C GLU A 116 1.81 2.64 -1.96
N GLY A 117 2.62 3.64 -2.26
CA GLY A 117 2.39 4.59 -3.34
C GLY A 117 2.62 3.97 -4.72
N ASN A 118 1.99 4.55 -5.74
CA ASN A 118 2.16 4.12 -7.13
C ASN A 118 3.55 4.44 -7.71
N ASP A 119 4.31 5.24 -7.00
CA ASP A 119 5.70 5.58 -7.31
C ASP A 119 6.71 4.68 -6.58
N GLY A 120 6.23 3.64 -5.91
CA GLY A 120 7.04 2.71 -5.14
C GLY A 120 7.46 3.18 -3.76
N SER A 121 6.99 4.33 -3.29
CA SER A 121 7.26 4.83 -1.94
C SER A 121 6.25 4.28 -0.93
N VAL A 122 6.66 4.18 0.33
CA VAL A 122 5.75 3.99 1.47
C VAL A 122 5.35 5.36 1.99
N VAL A 123 4.08 5.54 2.33
CA VAL A 123 3.57 6.79 2.88
C VAL A 123 2.59 6.55 4.03
N LEU A 124 2.42 7.56 4.89
CA LEU A 124 1.27 7.58 5.80
C LEU A 124 -0.01 7.68 4.97
N LEU A 125 -0.99 6.84 5.28
CA LEU A 125 -2.29 6.92 4.62
C LEU A 125 -2.99 8.25 4.94
N PRO A 126 -3.66 8.86 3.96
CA PRO A 126 -4.50 10.02 4.21
C PRO A 126 -5.69 9.65 5.11
N VAL A 127 -6.23 10.63 5.84
CA VAL A 127 -7.27 10.41 6.87
C VAL A 127 -8.53 9.76 6.32
N ASP A 128 -8.83 9.99 5.05
CA ASP A 128 -9.98 9.42 4.34
C ASP A 128 -9.75 7.99 3.83
N ALA A 129 -8.52 7.52 3.79
CA ALA A 129 -8.17 6.17 3.36
C ALA A 129 -7.78 5.26 4.54
N GLY A 130 -6.97 5.76 5.45
CA GLY A 130 -6.39 4.97 6.55
C GLY A 130 -7.01 5.23 7.91
N LYS A 131 -6.42 4.63 8.92
CA LYS A 131 -6.72 4.92 10.32
C LYS A 131 -5.72 5.94 10.85
N LYS A 132 -6.22 6.99 11.47
CA LYS A 132 -5.37 7.92 12.20
C LYS A 132 -4.90 7.25 13.50
N PRO A 133 -3.60 7.09 13.73
CA PRO A 133 -3.11 6.59 15.01
C PRO A 133 -3.46 7.57 16.14
N ASP A 134 -3.99 7.05 17.24
CA ASP A 134 -4.29 7.85 18.43
C ASP A 134 -3.02 8.16 19.23
N ASP A 135 -2.00 7.30 19.14
CA ASP A 135 -0.72 7.46 19.83
C ASP A 135 0.25 8.32 19.00
N PRO A 136 0.63 9.52 19.48
CA PRO A 136 1.61 10.36 18.80
C PRO A 136 2.98 9.69 18.63
N LYS A 137 3.38 8.77 19.54
CA LYS A 137 4.65 8.04 19.43
C LYS A 137 4.64 7.09 18.26
N LEU A 138 3.49 6.45 17.99
CA LEU A 138 3.32 5.56 16.83
C LEU A 138 3.44 6.34 15.52
N VAL A 139 2.92 7.59 15.48
CA VAL A 139 3.09 8.45 14.30
C VAL A 139 4.55 8.81 14.07
N VAL A 140 5.29 9.15 15.13
CA VAL A 140 6.73 9.45 15.03
C VAL A 140 7.51 8.23 14.57
N PHE A 141 7.24 7.07 15.13
CA PHE A 141 7.85 5.80 14.74
C PHE A 141 7.56 5.47 13.26
N ALA A 142 6.28 5.53 12.84
CA ALA A 142 5.90 5.26 11.45
C ALA A 142 6.60 6.20 10.47
N ARG A 143 6.73 7.50 10.80
CA ARG A 143 7.44 8.45 9.94
C ARG A 143 8.92 8.13 9.81
N ALA A 144 9.59 7.80 10.90
CA ALA A 144 11.01 7.41 10.88
C ALA A 144 11.22 6.16 10.02
N LEU A 145 10.37 5.15 10.20
CA LEU A 145 10.44 3.91 9.44
C LEU A 145 10.15 4.12 7.94
N ILE A 146 9.16 4.97 7.59
CA ILE A 146 8.87 5.36 6.21
C ILE A 146 10.08 6.04 5.56
N GLU A 147 10.72 6.96 6.29
CA GLU A 147 11.89 7.68 5.78
C GLU A 147 13.07 6.73 5.51
N GLU A 148 13.33 5.81 6.43
CA GLU A 148 14.36 4.79 6.29
C GLU A 148 14.05 3.86 5.10
N GLU A 149 12.87 3.27 5.05
CA GLU A 149 12.45 2.38 3.97
C GLU A 149 12.54 3.07 2.60
N ASN A 150 12.06 4.30 2.47
CA ASN A 150 12.12 5.02 1.20
C ASN A 150 13.55 5.36 0.78
N ARG A 151 14.45 5.63 1.73
CA ARG A 151 15.88 5.82 1.44
C ARG A 151 16.52 4.52 0.97
N ASP A 152 16.21 3.41 1.60
CA ASP A 152 16.72 2.10 1.23
C ASP A 152 16.24 1.67 -0.16
N ARG A 153 14.95 1.91 -0.48
CA ARG A 153 14.42 1.72 -1.84
C ARG A 153 15.18 2.53 -2.88
N GLN A 154 15.49 3.79 -2.59
CA GLN A 154 16.26 4.65 -3.50
C GLN A 154 17.65 4.09 -3.76
N ASN A 155 18.34 3.59 -2.73
CA ASN A 155 19.68 2.97 -2.88
C ASN A 155 19.60 1.73 -3.77
N ILE A 156 18.59 0.90 -3.60
CA ILE A 156 18.36 -0.29 -4.43
C ILE A 156 18.09 0.12 -5.88
N TRP A 157 17.19 1.07 -6.12
CA TRP A 157 16.86 1.53 -7.48
C TRP A 157 18.05 2.18 -8.18
N ALA A 158 18.85 2.97 -7.46
CA ALA A 158 20.07 3.53 -8.01
C ALA A 158 21.05 2.43 -8.45
N ARG A 159 21.22 1.38 -7.65
CA ARG A 159 22.05 0.22 -7.99
C ARG A 159 21.51 -0.51 -9.22
N ILE A 160 20.19 -0.74 -9.32
CA ILE A 160 19.55 -1.40 -10.46
C ILE A 160 19.82 -0.63 -11.75
N VAL A 161 19.63 0.69 -11.73
CA VAL A 161 19.90 1.52 -12.91
C VAL A 161 21.38 1.51 -13.29
N GLN A 162 22.29 1.55 -12.30
CA GLN A 162 23.73 1.56 -12.56
C GLN A 162 24.25 0.22 -13.08
N SER A 163 23.75 -0.89 -12.54
CA SER A 163 24.23 -2.23 -12.91
C SER A 163 23.72 -2.73 -14.26
N ASN A 164 22.65 -2.14 -14.76
CA ASN A 164 22.03 -2.58 -15.98
C ASN A 164 22.41 -1.67 -17.16
N PRO A 165 23.20 -2.16 -18.15
CA PRO A 165 23.66 -1.34 -19.26
C PRO A 165 22.54 -0.84 -20.17
N ASN A 166 21.34 -1.45 -20.09
CA ASN A 166 20.18 -1.07 -20.88
C ASN A 166 19.29 -0.05 -20.16
N LEU A 167 19.63 0.33 -18.92
CA LEU A 167 18.91 1.33 -18.14
C LEU A 167 19.72 2.62 -18.02
N SER A 168 19.01 3.73 -17.88
CA SER A 168 19.55 5.06 -17.68
C SER A 168 18.80 5.78 -16.57
N ALA A 169 19.25 6.93 -16.16
CA ALA A 169 18.54 7.75 -15.18
C ALA A 169 17.10 8.11 -15.59
N LYS A 170 16.80 8.09 -16.91
CA LYS A 170 15.45 8.35 -17.42
C LYS A 170 14.48 7.22 -17.11
N ASP A 171 15.00 6.02 -16.92
CA ASP A 171 14.21 4.81 -16.66
C ASP A 171 13.89 4.63 -15.17
N MET A 172 14.46 5.47 -14.30
CA MET A 172 14.25 5.42 -12.84
C MET A 172 12.76 5.38 -12.46
N GLN A 173 11.94 6.17 -13.14
CA GLN A 173 10.50 6.20 -12.85
C GLN A 173 9.83 4.86 -13.15
N GLU A 174 10.25 4.18 -14.22
CA GLU A 174 9.70 2.88 -14.58
C GLU A 174 10.22 1.77 -13.64
N VAL A 175 11.48 1.86 -13.18
CA VAL A 175 12.01 0.98 -12.13
C VAL A 175 11.16 1.09 -10.87
N ARG A 176 10.82 2.30 -10.43
CA ARG A 176 9.98 2.58 -9.27
C ARG A 176 8.55 2.02 -9.45
N ARG A 177 7.93 2.24 -10.61
CA ARG A 177 6.61 1.69 -10.93
C ARG A 177 6.60 0.17 -10.94
N THR A 178 7.64 -0.45 -11.51
CA THR A 178 7.81 -1.90 -11.50
C THR A 178 7.89 -2.41 -10.05
N TYR A 179 8.66 -1.72 -9.20
CA TYR A 179 8.70 -2.05 -7.78
C TYR A 179 7.34 -1.92 -7.10
N ALA A 180 6.59 -0.83 -7.38
CA ALA A 180 5.24 -0.66 -6.84
C ALA A 180 4.31 -1.84 -7.20
N ARG A 181 4.40 -2.34 -8.43
CA ARG A 181 3.67 -3.55 -8.86
C ARG A 181 4.10 -4.80 -8.11
N MET A 182 5.41 -4.98 -7.92
CA MET A 182 5.94 -6.10 -7.12
C MET A 182 5.40 -6.05 -5.67
N GLN A 183 5.38 -4.86 -5.06
CA GLN A 183 4.82 -4.68 -3.71
C GLN A 183 3.31 -4.96 -3.68
N PHE A 184 2.57 -4.56 -4.71
CA PHE A 184 1.17 -4.90 -4.83
C PHE A 184 0.96 -6.42 -4.93
N ASP A 185 1.73 -7.11 -5.78
CA ASP A 185 1.61 -8.56 -5.97
C ASP A 185 1.91 -9.33 -4.68
N ALA A 186 2.97 -8.93 -3.96
CA ALA A 186 3.40 -9.55 -2.70
C ALA A 186 2.52 -9.17 -1.50
N GLY A 187 1.87 -8.01 -1.54
CA GLY A 187 1.13 -7.46 -0.40
C GLY A 187 -0.06 -8.30 0.04
N ALA A 188 -0.39 -8.25 1.32
CA ALA A 188 -1.52 -8.97 1.89
C ALA A 188 -2.88 -8.33 1.51
N VAL A 189 -3.93 -9.16 1.56
CA VAL A 189 -5.32 -8.68 1.43
C VAL A 189 -5.60 -7.68 2.56
N GLY A 190 -6.21 -6.55 2.19
CA GLY A 190 -6.51 -5.47 3.13
C GLY A 190 -5.43 -4.41 3.24
N HIS A 191 -4.20 -4.65 2.75
CA HIS A 191 -3.20 -3.60 2.63
C HIS A 191 -3.63 -2.54 1.62
N TRP A 192 -3.21 -1.29 1.84
CA TRP A 192 -3.56 -0.16 1.00
C TRP A 192 -2.50 0.11 -0.05
N PHE A 193 -2.95 0.31 -1.26
CA PHE A 193 -2.14 0.62 -2.43
C PHE A 193 -2.73 1.80 -3.20
N GLN A 194 -1.86 2.56 -3.83
CA GLN A 194 -2.27 3.66 -4.71
C GLN A 194 -2.31 3.17 -6.16
N ASP A 195 -3.41 3.46 -6.87
CA ASP A 195 -3.53 3.14 -8.29
C ASP A 195 -2.73 4.12 -9.17
N GLU A 196 -2.66 3.84 -10.47
CA GLU A 196 -1.97 4.69 -11.45
C GLU A 196 -2.52 6.14 -11.50
N LYS A 197 -3.75 6.33 -11.05
CA LYS A 197 -4.41 7.64 -10.97
C LYS A 197 -4.22 8.34 -9.63
N GLY A 198 -3.45 7.73 -8.73
CA GLY A 198 -3.20 8.26 -7.39
C GLY A 198 -4.32 8.00 -6.38
N LYS A 199 -5.30 7.15 -6.71
CA LYS A 199 -6.39 6.81 -5.79
C LYS A 199 -6.00 5.65 -4.89
N TRP A 200 -6.29 5.77 -3.60
CA TRP A 200 -6.07 4.72 -2.61
C TRP A 200 -7.17 3.66 -2.62
N ALA A 201 -6.78 2.40 -2.57
CA ALA A 201 -7.68 1.27 -2.42
C ALA A 201 -7.02 0.11 -1.69
N GLN A 202 -7.82 -0.69 -1.00
CA GLN A 202 -7.35 -1.91 -0.36
C GLN A 202 -7.24 -3.05 -1.37
N LYS A 203 -6.21 -3.88 -1.20
CA LYS A 203 -6.07 -5.12 -1.99
C LYS A 203 -7.22 -6.07 -1.65
N ALA A 204 -8.01 -6.38 -2.66
CA ALA A 204 -9.13 -7.32 -2.54
C ALA A 204 -8.65 -8.78 -2.57
N PRO A 205 -9.40 -9.72 -1.97
CA PRO A 205 -9.16 -11.15 -2.14
C PRO A 205 -9.25 -11.53 -3.63
N VAL A 206 -8.35 -12.39 -4.08
CA VAL A 206 -8.42 -12.97 -5.43
C VAL A 206 -9.65 -13.87 -5.48
N LYS A 207 -10.62 -13.54 -6.31
CA LYS A 207 -11.75 -14.43 -6.58
C LYS A 207 -11.23 -15.65 -7.32
N LYS A 208 -11.32 -16.82 -6.68
CA LYS A 208 -11.04 -18.10 -7.31
C LYS A 208 -12.14 -18.45 -8.32
#